data_5bca26f532abd67c20726bba3b82b09a
#
_entry.id   5bca26f532abd67c20726bba3b82b09a
#
_cell.length_a   1.000
_cell.length_b   1.000
_cell.length_c   1.000
_cell.angle_alpha   90.00
_cell.angle_beta   90.00
_cell.angle_gamma   90.00
#
_symmetry.space_group_name_H-M   'P 1'
#
loop_
_entity.id
_entity.type
_entity.pdbx_description
1 polymer ?
#
loop_
_entity_poly.entity_id
_entity_poly.type
_entity_poly.pdbx_seq_one_letter_code
_entity_poly.pdbx_strand_id
1 'polypeptide(L)'
;MALALGSGFTLVVTEEGDMYSFGRNEFGQLGVGSNDSQKRPVLVCRHASFHGRRVVMAAAGSKFAACVTEDGSVWTWGSNLYGQLAVHTYDMAGLPVPQHIAPRHFGKSRAAMVACGSDFTLVLTEAGHVWTSGSNSYGVLGHNDAAVCRKKHTLTQIDAKYFGNVAVKMVSAGASHCIAASGDAHRAVWTWGQNICGQLGLGTTDDAPVPVMVSNTAFGDGVVETVHCGYDYTMVVTDIGELFSCGNGSGGELGLGNLVSYSTFQQVGGPNGVLFGPRGVRTVVCSAMHTLILARDKTVWSCGNGSAPCLGTTDEHGPDILRPTQIPRVLVHNREVVAIGAGEQHSAVVTAEGRMYAWGQGRRFQQYATGLGDGTTLPRWRPYPLTLGRSLAVRAGRWHKTHPRDITAFAMATHFRVGATCGTLHHFPTELVRFIASHVDYEPRSENGRGFLVMVGFD
;
A
#
# COMPACT_ATOMS: atom_id res chain seq x y z
N MET A 1 -2.51 -5.45 10.08
CA MET A 1 -1.48 -4.94 9.16
C MET A 1 -2.10 -4.34 7.93
N ALA A 2 -1.55 -3.25 7.38
CA ALA A 2 -1.96 -2.64 6.12
C ALA A 2 -0.78 -2.58 5.13
N LEU A 3 -1.09 -2.61 3.84
CA LEU A 3 -0.12 -2.57 2.73
C LEU A 3 -0.40 -1.36 1.84
N ALA A 4 0.67 -0.68 1.39
CA ALA A 4 0.59 0.29 0.32
C ALA A 4 1.79 0.07 -0.63
N LEU A 5 1.50 -0.17 -1.89
CA LEU A 5 2.48 -0.50 -2.90
C LEU A 5 2.51 0.57 -3.99
N GLY A 6 3.67 1.18 -4.19
CA GLY A 6 3.91 2.18 -5.22
C GLY A 6 4.64 1.63 -6.44
N SER A 7 5.26 2.51 -7.22
CA SER A 7 6.03 2.12 -8.41
C SER A 7 7.40 1.57 -8.02
N GLY A 8 7.45 0.26 -7.70
CA GLY A 8 8.65 -0.47 -7.34
C GLY A 8 9.08 -0.35 -5.88
N PHE A 9 8.19 0.08 -4.98
CA PHE A 9 8.43 0.08 -3.53
C PHE A 9 7.18 -0.34 -2.77
N THR A 10 7.38 -0.77 -1.53
CA THR A 10 6.32 -1.28 -0.66
C THR A 10 6.42 -0.64 0.73
N LEU A 11 5.28 -0.27 1.29
CA LEU A 11 5.10 0.14 2.68
C LEU A 11 4.25 -0.91 3.40
N VAL A 12 4.63 -1.24 4.61
CA VAL A 12 3.92 -2.18 5.48
C VAL A 12 3.68 -1.51 6.82
N VAL A 13 2.43 -1.34 7.20
CA VAL A 13 2.04 -0.84 8.54
C VAL A 13 1.65 -2.03 9.40
N THR A 14 2.28 -2.15 10.55
CA THR A 14 2.03 -3.25 11.48
C THR A 14 0.83 -2.96 12.38
N GLU A 15 0.36 -3.94 13.13
CA GLU A 15 -0.74 -3.75 14.10
C GLU A 15 -0.36 -2.80 15.23
N GLU A 16 0.94 -2.76 15.57
CA GLU A 16 1.48 -1.84 16.57
C GLU A 16 1.66 -0.41 16.05
N GLY A 17 1.44 -0.19 14.73
CA GLY A 17 1.60 1.11 14.09
C GLY A 17 3.03 1.43 13.66
N ASP A 18 3.95 0.44 13.70
CA ASP A 18 5.26 0.57 13.08
C ASP A 18 5.13 0.48 11.56
N MET A 19 5.94 1.25 10.84
CA MET A 19 5.96 1.22 9.38
C MET A 19 7.32 0.75 8.86
N TYR A 20 7.29 -0.23 7.96
CA TYR A 20 8.45 -0.72 7.23
C TYR A 20 8.33 -0.36 5.76
N SER A 21 9.46 -0.12 5.11
CA SER A 21 9.54 0.15 3.68
C SER A 21 10.68 -0.62 3.03
N PHE A 22 10.55 -0.94 1.74
CA PHE A 22 11.57 -1.57 0.92
C PHE A 22 11.29 -1.37 -0.56
N GLY A 23 12.30 -1.55 -1.40
CA GLY A 23 12.23 -1.36 -2.84
C GLY A 23 13.02 -0.16 -3.31
N ARG A 24 12.51 0.48 -4.35
CA ARG A 24 13.10 1.65 -5.01
C ARG A 24 13.10 2.88 -4.10
N ASN A 25 14.16 3.72 -4.16
CA ASN A 25 14.32 4.87 -3.28
C ASN A 25 15.03 6.10 -3.87
N GLU A 26 15.09 6.24 -5.17
CA GLU A 26 15.84 7.32 -5.85
C GLU A 26 15.39 8.74 -5.44
N PHE A 27 14.17 8.89 -4.95
CA PHE A 27 13.57 10.15 -4.50
C PHE A 27 13.32 10.18 -2.99
N GLY A 28 13.87 9.22 -2.23
CA GLY A 28 13.61 9.12 -0.80
C GLY A 28 12.23 8.57 -0.44
N GLN A 29 11.52 7.91 -1.38
CA GLN A 29 10.15 7.40 -1.19
C GLN A 29 10.02 6.32 -0.12
N LEU A 30 11.13 5.74 0.37
CA LEU A 30 11.13 4.82 1.51
C LEU A 30 11.07 5.53 2.87
N GLY A 31 11.40 6.83 2.94
CA GLY A 31 11.34 7.59 4.19
C GLY A 31 12.39 7.21 5.24
N VAL A 32 13.51 6.63 4.83
CA VAL A 32 14.54 6.05 5.72
C VAL A 32 15.74 6.97 5.97
N GLY A 33 15.67 8.22 5.48
CA GLY A 33 16.73 9.23 5.65
C GLY A 33 17.82 9.17 4.60
N SER A 34 17.72 8.30 3.58
CA SER A 34 18.61 8.23 2.42
C SER A 34 17.82 8.01 1.13
N ASN A 35 18.49 8.12 -0.02
CA ASN A 35 17.94 7.80 -1.32
C ASN A 35 18.38 6.40 -1.82
N ASP A 36 18.96 5.57 -0.95
CA ASP A 36 19.41 4.23 -1.29
C ASP A 36 18.24 3.25 -1.31
N SER A 37 18.11 2.50 -2.40
CA SER A 37 17.11 1.43 -2.52
C SER A 37 17.36 0.30 -1.52
N GLN A 38 16.32 -0.25 -0.95
CA GLN A 38 16.39 -1.29 0.08
C GLN A 38 15.82 -2.62 -0.43
N LYS A 39 16.65 -3.67 -0.45
CA LYS A 39 16.23 -5.01 -0.86
C LYS A 39 15.52 -5.80 0.23
N ARG A 40 15.51 -5.31 1.45
CA ARG A 40 14.86 -5.90 2.62
C ARG A 40 14.05 -4.86 3.37
N PRO A 41 13.01 -5.25 4.09
CA PRO A 41 12.23 -4.33 4.92
C PRO A 41 13.11 -3.58 5.92
N VAL A 42 13.04 -2.25 5.88
CA VAL A 42 13.70 -1.34 6.81
C VAL A 42 12.63 -0.53 7.53
N LEU A 43 12.81 -0.31 8.82
CA LEU A 43 11.89 0.50 9.61
C LEU A 43 11.99 1.96 9.16
N VAL A 44 10.87 2.55 8.78
CA VAL A 44 10.77 3.98 8.46
C VAL A 44 10.95 4.76 9.75
N CYS A 45 12.04 5.47 9.85
CA CYS A 45 12.50 6.32 10.94
C CYS A 45 11.83 6.06 12.31
N ARG A 46 12.54 5.43 13.24
CA ARG A 46 12.03 5.12 14.59
C ARG A 46 11.58 6.39 15.33
N HIS A 47 10.40 6.34 15.93
CA HIS A 47 9.85 7.27 16.95
C HIS A 47 10.00 8.79 16.73
N ALA A 48 11.14 9.26 16.20
CA ALA A 48 11.38 10.70 15.97
C ALA A 48 10.58 11.26 14.79
N SER A 49 10.32 10.45 13.74
CA SER A 49 9.71 10.93 12.51
C SER A 49 8.20 11.14 12.59
N PHE A 50 7.50 10.31 13.37
CA PHE A 50 6.05 10.46 13.56
C PHE A 50 5.71 11.01 14.96
N HIS A 51 6.65 11.69 15.61
CA HIS A 51 6.51 12.21 16.96
C HIS A 51 6.07 11.14 18.00
N GLY A 52 6.52 9.89 17.80
CA GLY A 52 6.16 8.75 18.66
C GLY A 52 4.74 8.21 18.50
N ARG A 53 3.99 8.68 17.47
CA ARG A 53 2.61 8.27 17.21
C ARG A 53 2.55 7.05 16.32
N ARG A 54 1.49 6.26 16.49
CA ARG A 54 1.22 5.07 15.68
C ARG A 54 0.73 5.48 14.29
N VAL A 55 1.28 4.87 13.24
CA VAL A 55 0.72 4.96 11.90
C VAL A 55 -0.52 4.07 11.82
N VAL A 56 -1.62 4.62 11.31
CA VAL A 56 -2.89 3.89 11.16
C VAL A 56 -3.21 3.56 9.70
N MET A 57 -2.67 4.34 8.76
CA MET A 57 -2.88 4.15 7.33
C MET A 57 -1.66 4.66 6.56
N ALA A 58 -1.34 4.00 5.44
CA ALA A 58 -0.34 4.45 4.48
C ALA A 58 -0.90 4.42 3.06
N ALA A 59 -0.38 5.30 2.20
CA ALA A 59 -0.64 5.34 0.77
C ALA A 59 0.68 5.56 0.01
N ALA A 60 0.75 5.03 -1.20
CA ALA A 60 1.93 5.10 -2.04
C ALA A 60 1.57 5.61 -3.44
N GLY A 61 2.24 6.66 -3.88
CA GLY A 61 2.19 7.17 -5.25
C GLY A 61 3.31 6.58 -6.11
N SER A 62 3.62 7.21 -7.26
CA SER A 62 4.67 6.69 -8.14
C SER A 62 6.07 6.80 -7.51
N LYS A 63 6.39 7.94 -6.88
CA LYS A 63 7.73 8.26 -6.35
C LYS A 63 7.67 8.96 -4.99
N PHE A 64 6.55 8.87 -4.31
CA PHE A 64 6.33 9.50 -3.00
C PHE A 64 5.36 8.64 -2.19
N ALA A 65 5.25 8.94 -0.93
CA ALA A 65 4.39 8.23 -0.01
C ALA A 65 3.75 9.18 1.00
N ALA A 66 2.66 8.73 1.58
CA ALA A 66 1.96 9.44 2.64
C ALA A 66 1.45 8.46 3.70
N CYS A 67 1.25 8.94 4.93
CA CYS A 67 0.55 8.19 5.95
C CYS A 67 -0.28 9.10 6.86
N VAL A 68 -1.21 8.48 7.58
CA VAL A 68 -1.98 9.10 8.66
C VAL A 68 -1.57 8.47 9.97
N THR A 69 -1.35 9.29 10.99
CA THR A 69 -1.10 8.84 12.36
C THR A 69 -2.36 8.88 13.21
N GLU A 70 -2.37 8.18 14.34
CA GLU A 70 -3.53 8.01 15.23
C GLU A 70 -4.16 9.32 15.72
N ASP A 71 -3.41 10.42 15.69
CA ASP A 71 -3.90 11.77 16.03
C ASP A 71 -4.53 12.51 14.84
N GLY A 72 -4.62 11.87 13.66
CA GLY A 72 -5.14 12.47 12.44
C GLY A 72 -4.17 13.42 11.74
N SER A 73 -2.89 13.41 12.09
CA SER A 73 -1.85 14.11 11.34
C SER A 73 -1.49 13.35 10.06
N VAL A 74 -1.18 14.09 9.01
CA VAL A 74 -0.70 13.54 7.72
C VAL A 74 0.81 13.71 7.64
N TRP A 75 1.49 12.74 7.08
CA TRP A 75 2.93 12.77 6.82
C TRP A 75 3.18 12.39 5.38
N THR A 76 4.09 13.09 4.71
CA THR A 76 4.43 12.89 3.30
C THR A 76 5.94 12.90 3.09
N TRP A 77 6.46 12.12 2.13
CA TRP A 77 7.88 12.06 1.80
C TRP A 77 8.11 11.51 0.38
N GLY A 78 9.31 11.67 -0.13
CA GLY A 78 9.68 11.29 -1.49
C GLY A 78 9.73 12.49 -2.43
N SER A 79 9.35 12.27 -3.70
CA SER A 79 9.35 13.33 -4.74
C SER A 79 8.35 14.44 -4.43
N ASN A 80 8.76 15.71 -4.67
CA ASN A 80 7.90 16.90 -4.52
C ASN A 80 7.93 17.82 -5.75
N LEU A 81 8.21 17.29 -6.94
CA LEU A 81 8.37 18.08 -8.17
C LEU A 81 7.10 18.87 -8.54
N TYR A 82 5.95 18.34 -8.18
CA TYR A 82 4.64 18.92 -8.47
C TYR A 82 3.94 19.50 -7.24
N GLY A 83 4.55 19.42 -6.06
CA GLY A 83 3.92 19.85 -4.81
C GLY A 83 3.07 18.77 -4.14
N GLN A 84 3.23 17.50 -4.55
CA GLN A 84 2.46 16.37 -4.05
C GLN A 84 2.66 16.11 -2.55
N LEU A 85 3.75 16.58 -1.96
CA LEU A 85 3.98 16.46 -0.52
C LEU A 85 3.25 17.54 0.30
N ALA A 86 2.60 18.52 -0.35
CA ALA A 86 1.94 19.65 0.31
C ALA A 86 2.85 20.48 1.24
N VAL A 87 4.14 20.50 0.96
CA VAL A 87 5.14 21.32 1.65
C VAL A 87 5.84 22.25 0.66
N HIS A 88 6.21 23.45 1.10
CA HIS A 88 6.81 24.49 0.25
C HIS A 88 8.30 24.24 -0.11
N THR A 89 8.81 23.06 0.10
CA THR A 89 10.21 22.74 -0.18
C THR A 89 10.34 22.20 -1.61
N TYR A 90 11.24 22.77 -2.39
CA TYR A 90 11.61 22.27 -3.71
C TYR A 90 12.97 21.59 -3.59
N ASP A 91 12.98 20.28 -3.55
CA ASP A 91 14.19 19.50 -3.69
C ASP A 91 14.01 18.50 -4.84
N MET A 92 14.83 18.63 -5.88
CA MET A 92 14.80 17.74 -7.03
C MET A 92 15.23 16.31 -6.67
N ALA A 93 15.99 16.15 -5.61
CA ALA A 93 16.41 14.84 -5.08
C ALA A 93 15.30 14.17 -4.25
N GLY A 94 14.21 14.89 -3.93
CA GLY A 94 13.14 14.43 -3.06
C GLY A 94 13.46 14.58 -1.58
N LEU A 95 12.46 14.34 -0.73
CA LEU A 95 12.56 14.43 0.73
C LEU A 95 12.59 13.04 1.34
N PRO A 96 13.77 12.52 1.75
CA PRO A 96 13.91 11.13 2.23
C PRO A 96 13.44 10.91 3.68
N VAL A 97 12.90 11.96 4.33
CA VAL A 97 12.38 11.93 5.70
C VAL A 97 10.93 12.38 5.69
N PRO A 98 10.02 11.68 6.39
CA PRO A 98 8.62 12.10 6.51
C PRO A 98 8.45 13.54 6.99
N GLN A 99 7.68 14.33 6.25
CA GLN A 99 7.33 15.72 6.54
C GLN A 99 5.95 15.81 7.17
N HIS A 100 5.84 16.50 8.28
CA HIS A 100 4.60 16.64 9.05
C HIS A 100 3.67 17.71 8.48
N ILE A 101 2.44 17.33 8.17
CA ILE A 101 1.34 18.22 7.80
C ILE A 101 0.31 18.21 8.93
N ALA A 102 0.36 19.25 9.75
CA ALA A 102 -0.54 19.36 10.89
C ALA A 102 -2.00 19.61 10.46
N PRO A 103 -3.00 19.20 11.24
CA PRO A 103 -4.43 19.41 10.95
C PRO A 103 -4.82 20.86 10.65
N ARG A 104 -4.07 21.85 11.17
CA ARG A 104 -4.31 23.29 10.85
C ARG A 104 -4.20 23.60 9.35
N HIS A 105 -3.49 22.77 8.56
CA HIS A 105 -3.30 22.95 7.12
C HIS A 105 -4.46 22.41 6.29
N PHE A 106 -5.38 21.67 6.90
CA PHE A 106 -6.58 21.13 6.26
C PHE A 106 -7.82 21.28 7.15
N GLY A 107 -8.15 22.53 7.51
CA GLY A 107 -9.41 22.89 8.18
C GLY A 107 -9.47 22.58 9.67
N LYS A 108 -8.33 22.31 10.33
CA LYS A 108 -8.24 21.91 11.75
C LYS A 108 -8.97 20.61 12.08
N SER A 109 -9.40 19.87 11.08
CA SER A 109 -10.02 18.55 11.22
C SER A 109 -8.94 17.47 11.17
N ARG A 110 -9.20 16.34 11.81
CA ARG A 110 -8.33 15.15 11.73
C ARG A 110 -8.47 14.50 10.35
N ALA A 111 -7.36 14.00 9.79
CA ALA A 111 -7.42 13.18 8.60
C ALA A 111 -7.96 11.79 8.95
N ALA A 112 -8.96 11.33 8.19
CA ALA A 112 -9.50 9.97 8.24
C ALA A 112 -8.78 9.06 7.24
N MET A 113 -8.46 9.59 6.04
CA MET A 113 -7.81 8.84 4.97
C MET A 113 -6.82 9.72 4.19
N VAL A 114 -5.82 9.07 3.61
CA VAL A 114 -4.94 9.65 2.59
C VAL A 114 -4.91 8.72 1.37
N ALA A 115 -4.95 9.29 0.17
CA ALA A 115 -4.74 8.55 -1.08
C ALA A 115 -3.69 9.28 -1.92
N CYS A 116 -2.88 8.51 -2.63
CA CYS A 116 -1.81 9.02 -3.49
C CYS A 116 -2.05 8.59 -4.94
N GLY A 117 -2.12 9.57 -5.85
CA GLY A 117 -2.05 9.31 -7.28
C GLY A 117 -0.61 9.23 -7.78
N SER A 118 -0.37 9.39 -9.09
CA SER A 118 1.00 9.39 -9.61
C SER A 118 1.84 10.52 -9.01
N ASP A 119 1.32 11.76 -9.03
CA ASP A 119 2.03 12.97 -8.60
C ASP A 119 1.09 13.94 -7.85
N PHE A 120 0.10 13.43 -7.13
CA PHE A 120 -0.82 14.23 -6.32
C PHE A 120 -1.30 13.45 -5.10
N THR A 121 -1.77 14.17 -4.10
CA THR A 121 -2.25 13.63 -2.83
C THR A 121 -3.67 14.10 -2.55
N LEU A 122 -4.52 13.19 -2.08
CA LEU A 122 -5.81 13.49 -1.48
C LEU A 122 -5.76 13.24 0.03
N VAL A 123 -6.39 14.13 0.79
CA VAL A 123 -6.65 13.94 2.22
C VAL A 123 -8.15 14.06 2.44
N LEU A 124 -8.74 13.02 3.00
CA LEU A 124 -10.12 13.03 3.47
C LEU A 124 -10.11 13.25 4.98
N THR A 125 -10.87 14.23 5.45
CA THR A 125 -11.00 14.52 6.88
C THR A 125 -12.16 13.74 7.52
N GLU A 126 -12.15 13.57 8.84
CA GLU A 126 -13.24 12.96 9.61
C GLU A 126 -14.59 13.73 9.41
N ALA A 127 -14.50 15.03 9.09
CA ALA A 127 -15.67 15.85 8.75
C ALA A 127 -16.22 15.59 7.33
N GLY A 128 -15.57 14.73 6.53
CA GLY A 128 -15.99 14.41 5.17
C GLY A 128 -15.55 15.41 4.11
N HIS A 129 -14.58 16.27 4.40
CA HIS A 129 -14.02 17.23 3.43
C HIS A 129 -12.81 16.61 2.71
N VAL A 130 -12.73 16.83 1.40
CA VAL A 130 -11.64 16.36 0.55
C VAL A 130 -10.68 17.52 0.24
N TRP A 131 -9.38 17.29 0.47
CA TRP A 131 -8.30 18.23 0.22
C TRP A 131 -7.30 17.62 -0.74
N THR A 132 -6.73 18.42 -1.65
CA THR A 132 -5.82 17.95 -2.67
C THR A 132 -4.60 18.85 -2.82
N SER A 133 -3.47 18.25 -3.23
CA SER A 133 -2.23 18.94 -3.59
C SER A 133 -1.44 18.15 -4.63
N GLY A 134 -0.54 18.78 -5.35
CA GLY A 134 0.28 18.13 -6.37
C GLY A 134 -0.03 18.60 -7.78
N SER A 135 0.22 17.73 -8.76
CA SER A 135 -0.09 17.93 -10.17
C SER A 135 -1.59 18.11 -10.39
N ASN A 136 -1.98 19.06 -11.24
CA ASN A 136 -3.36 19.31 -11.64
C ASN A 136 -3.60 18.98 -13.13
N SER A 137 -2.83 18.07 -13.68
CA SER A 137 -3.07 17.57 -15.05
C SER A 137 -4.47 16.98 -15.14
N TYR A 138 -5.18 17.28 -16.22
CA TYR A 138 -6.56 16.82 -16.44
C TYR A 138 -7.58 17.29 -15.37
N GLY A 139 -7.23 18.29 -14.55
CA GLY A 139 -8.12 18.76 -13.47
C GLY A 139 -8.24 17.82 -12.27
N VAL A 140 -7.29 16.89 -12.11
CA VAL A 140 -7.34 15.84 -11.08
C VAL A 140 -7.43 16.36 -9.64
N LEU A 141 -7.04 17.61 -9.38
CA LEU A 141 -7.21 18.23 -8.06
C LEU A 141 -8.66 18.65 -7.75
N GLY A 142 -9.56 18.67 -8.75
CA GLY A 142 -11.00 18.88 -8.55
C GLY A 142 -11.44 20.32 -8.32
N HIS A 143 -10.65 21.33 -8.73
CA HIS A 143 -10.92 22.76 -8.45
C HIS A 143 -11.45 23.58 -9.62
N ASN A 144 -11.63 22.98 -10.81
CA ASN A 144 -12.00 23.67 -12.05
C ASN A 144 -11.00 24.74 -12.49
N ASP A 145 -9.75 24.60 -12.14
CA ASP A 145 -8.70 25.59 -12.40
C ASP A 145 -7.48 25.00 -13.19
N ALA A 146 -7.63 23.81 -13.78
CA ALA A 146 -6.55 23.11 -14.49
C ALA A 146 -5.94 23.92 -15.65
N ALA A 147 -6.74 24.77 -16.31
CA ALA A 147 -6.26 25.63 -17.39
C ALA A 147 -5.29 26.72 -16.90
N VAL A 148 -5.41 27.17 -15.65
CA VAL A 148 -4.63 28.27 -15.08
C VAL A 148 -3.67 27.83 -13.98
N CYS A 149 -3.96 26.72 -13.30
CA CYS A 149 -3.18 26.22 -12.18
C CYS A 149 -2.79 24.75 -12.42
N ARG A 150 -1.56 24.54 -12.93
CA ARG A 150 -1.06 23.19 -13.27
C ARG A 150 -0.62 22.37 -12.07
N LYS A 151 -0.42 22.98 -10.91
CA LYS A 151 0.00 22.30 -9.67
C LYS A 151 -0.30 23.13 -8.43
N LYS A 152 -0.54 22.46 -7.29
CA LYS A 152 -0.71 23.12 -5.99
C LYS A 152 0.29 22.53 -4.98
N HIS A 153 1.01 23.40 -4.30
CA HIS A 153 2.03 23.04 -3.30
C HIS A 153 1.49 22.96 -1.88
N THR A 154 0.21 23.26 -1.69
CA THR A 154 -0.48 23.19 -0.40
C THR A 154 -1.78 22.45 -0.57
N LEU A 155 -2.22 21.77 0.48
CA LEU A 155 -3.55 21.19 0.53
C LEU A 155 -4.60 22.30 0.33
N THR A 156 -5.45 22.11 -0.66
CA THR A 156 -6.58 22.98 -0.99
C THR A 156 -7.87 22.17 -0.93
N GLN A 157 -8.89 22.67 -0.26
CA GLN A 157 -10.17 21.98 -0.14
C GLN A 157 -10.93 22.02 -1.46
N ILE A 158 -11.46 20.89 -1.90
CA ILE A 158 -12.46 20.85 -2.97
C ILE A 158 -13.77 21.42 -2.42
N ASP A 159 -14.41 22.31 -3.18
CA ASP A 159 -15.66 22.93 -2.76
C ASP A 159 -16.76 21.85 -2.56
N ALA A 160 -17.38 21.84 -1.39
CA ALA A 160 -18.41 20.87 -0.99
C ALA A 160 -19.61 20.84 -1.95
N LYS A 161 -19.87 21.94 -2.68
CA LYS A 161 -20.95 21.97 -3.69
C LYS A 161 -20.77 20.90 -4.77
N TYR A 162 -19.55 20.53 -5.13
CA TYR A 162 -19.27 19.48 -6.12
C TYR A 162 -19.63 18.09 -5.62
N PHE A 163 -19.73 17.91 -4.30
CA PHE A 163 -20.23 16.71 -3.64
C PHE A 163 -21.70 16.82 -3.23
N GLY A 164 -22.44 17.82 -3.77
CA GLY A 164 -23.83 18.07 -3.37
C GLY A 164 -24.01 18.41 -1.89
N ASN A 165 -22.95 18.90 -1.23
CA ASN A 165 -22.87 19.14 0.23
C ASN A 165 -23.07 17.87 1.07
N VAL A 166 -22.85 16.68 0.49
CA VAL A 166 -22.85 15.39 1.20
C VAL A 166 -21.42 15.10 1.71
N ALA A 167 -21.32 14.59 2.93
CA ALA A 167 -20.05 14.22 3.51
C ALA A 167 -19.44 12.99 2.79
N VAL A 168 -18.19 13.12 2.32
CA VAL A 168 -17.43 12.01 1.74
C VAL A 168 -16.94 11.09 2.85
N LYS A 169 -17.00 9.77 2.64
CA LYS A 169 -16.53 8.74 3.58
C LYS A 169 -15.36 7.93 3.04
N MET A 170 -15.18 7.87 1.71
CA MET A 170 -14.14 7.10 1.07
C MET A 170 -13.58 7.86 -0.13
N VAL A 171 -12.27 7.74 -0.35
CA VAL A 171 -11.59 8.28 -1.53
C VAL A 171 -10.57 7.27 -2.04
N SER A 172 -10.34 7.27 -3.36
CA SER A 172 -9.23 6.58 -3.98
C SER A 172 -8.66 7.40 -5.13
N ALA A 173 -7.38 7.20 -5.43
CA ALA A 173 -6.65 7.93 -6.46
C ALA A 173 -5.98 6.94 -7.43
N GLY A 174 -6.20 7.13 -8.72
CA GLY A 174 -5.48 6.48 -9.82
C GLY A 174 -4.28 7.30 -10.28
N ALA A 175 -3.78 7.05 -11.49
CA ALA A 175 -2.66 7.83 -12.03
C ALA A 175 -3.01 9.32 -12.13
N SER A 176 -4.15 9.63 -12.74
CA SER A 176 -4.62 11.00 -13.02
C SER A 176 -6.13 11.16 -12.86
N HIS A 177 -6.79 10.29 -12.11
CA HIS A 177 -8.22 10.36 -11.80
C HIS A 177 -8.49 9.97 -10.36
N CYS A 178 -9.69 10.29 -9.89
CA CYS A 178 -10.12 10.07 -8.52
C CYS A 178 -11.54 9.55 -8.46
N ILE A 179 -11.84 8.85 -7.38
CA ILE A 179 -13.19 8.46 -6.99
C ILE A 179 -13.41 8.79 -5.52
N ALA A 180 -14.63 9.20 -5.20
CA ALA A 180 -15.14 9.41 -3.83
C ALA A 180 -16.51 8.79 -3.65
N ALA A 181 -16.84 8.37 -2.43
CA ALA A 181 -18.18 7.86 -2.12
C ALA A 181 -18.66 8.32 -0.74
N SER A 182 -19.98 8.47 -0.58
CA SER A 182 -20.62 8.77 0.71
C SER A 182 -20.70 7.54 1.62
N GLY A 183 -20.78 6.33 1.05
CA GLY A 183 -20.83 5.07 1.81
C GLY A 183 -22.03 4.94 2.75
N ASP A 184 -23.13 5.60 2.43
CA ASP A 184 -24.34 5.66 3.24
C ASP A 184 -25.61 5.58 2.38
N ALA A 185 -26.77 5.89 2.98
CA ALA A 185 -28.07 5.88 2.31
C ALA A 185 -28.17 6.85 1.11
N HIS A 186 -27.27 7.83 1.00
CA HIS A 186 -27.22 8.71 -0.18
C HIS A 186 -26.74 7.99 -1.43
N ARG A 187 -25.97 6.87 -1.26
CA ARG A 187 -25.39 6.06 -2.36
C ARG A 187 -24.63 6.89 -3.39
N ALA A 188 -24.13 8.06 -2.99
CA ALA A 188 -23.49 8.99 -3.90
C ALA A 188 -22.04 8.58 -4.16
N VAL A 189 -21.68 8.54 -5.42
CA VAL A 189 -20.32 8.27 -5.93
C VAL A 189 -19.96 9.39 -6.89
N TRP A 190 -18.75 9.93 -6.78
CA TRP A 190 -18.22 10.98 -7.63
C TRP A 190 -16.89 10.57 -8.20
N THR A 191 -16.67 10.89 -9.47
CA THR A 191 -15.40 10.67 -10.16
C THR A 191 -14.95 11.96 -10.85
N TRP A 192 -13.64 12.19 -10.98
CA TRP A 192 -13.08 13.35 -11.66
C TRP A 192 -11.63 13.11 -12.09
N GLY A 193 -11.09 14.00 -12.93
CA GLY A 193 -9.77 13.93 -13.53
C GLY A 193 -9.81 13.40 -14.96
N GLN A 194 -8.77 12.68 -15.36
CA GLN A 194 -8.60 12.10 -16.69
C GLN A 194 -9.64 11.04 -16.99
N ASN A 195 -10.12 11.01 -18.25
CA ASN A 195 -11.18 10.06 -18.67
C ASN A 195 -10.97 9.44 -20.06
N ILE A 196 -9.80 9.54 -20.65
CA ILE A 196 -9.54 9.09 -22.02
C ILE A 196 -9.89 7.60 -22.27
N CYS A 197 -9.82 6.77 -21.21
CA CYS A 197 -10.18 5.35 -21.27
C CYS A 197 -11.60 5.07 -20.74
N GLY A 198 -12.35 6.08 -20.30
CA GLY A 198 -13.65 5.92 -19.66
C GLY A 198 -13.56 5.57 -18.17
N GLN A 199 -12.39 5.82 -17.53
CA GLN A 199 -12.11 5.46 -16.13
C GLN A 199 -12.98 6.18 -15.10
N LEU A 200 -13.72 7.23 -15.49
CA LEU A 200 -14.67 7.92 -14.63
C LEU A 200 -16.04 7.22 -14.57
N GLY A 201 -16.35 6.31 -15.52
CA GLY A 201 -17.62 5.58 -15.54
C GLY A 201 -18.83 6.44 -15.85
N LEU A 202 -18.68 7.61 -16.49
CA LEU A 202 -19.71 8.62 -16.75
C LEU A 202 -20.46 8.43 -18.08
N GLY A 203 -20.10 7.38 -18.85
CA GLY A 203 -20.67 7.13 -20.18
C GLY A 203 -19.97 7.89 -21.33
N THR A 204 -18.99 8.73 -21.01
CA THR A 204 -18.16 9.51 -21.94
C THR A 204 -16.69 9.20 -21.75
N THR A 205 -15.83 9.78 -22.59
CA THR A 205 -14.36 9.77 -22.43
C THR A 205 -13.78 11.17 -22.23
N ASP A 206 -14.64 12.15 -21.92
CA ASP A 206 -14.22 13.52 -21.64
C ASP A 206 -13.70 13.65 -20.21
N ASP A 207 -12.62 14.41 -20.02
CA ASP A 207 -12.04 14.70 -18.71
C ASP A 207 -13.03 15.52 -17.83
N ALA A 208 -13.04 15.28 -16.54
CA ALA A 208 -13.86 16.01 -15.58
C ALA A 208 -12.97 16.77 -14.58
N PRO A 209 -12.83 18.10 -14.71
CA PRO A 209 -11.94 18.88 -13.83
C PRO A 209 -12.51 19.14 -12.43
N VAL A 210 -13.70 18.66 -12.14
CA VAL A 210 -14.39 18.71 -10.84
C VAL A 210 -15.09 17.38 -10.58
N PRO A 211 -15.40 17.04 -9.32
CA PRO A 211 -16.22 15.86 -9.01
C PRO A 211 -17.55 15.87 -9.73
N VAL A 212 -17.82 14.80 -10.49
CA VAL A 212 -19.08 14.54 -11.20
C VAL A 212 -19.72 13.29 -10.62
N MET A 213 -21.01 13.37 -10.32
CA MET A 213 -21.75 12.24 -9.74
C MET A 213 -21.98 11.14 -10.78
N VAL A 214 -21.61 9.92 -10.42
CA VAL A 214 -21.93 8.70 -11.20
C VAL A 214 -23.41 8.38 -11.03
N SER A 215 -24.07 7.86 -12.07
CA SER A 215 -25.47 7.45 -11.98
C SER A 215 -25.72 6.47 -10.83
N ASN A 216 -26.74 6.72 -10.04
CA ASN A 216 -27.12 5.85 -8.91
C ASN A 216 -27.52 4.42 -9.35
N THR A 217 -27.85 4.23 -10.62
CA THR A 217 -28.21 2.93 -11.20
C THR A 217 -26.98 2.09 -11.61
N ALA A 218 -25.77 2.68 -11.55
CA ALA A 218 -24.54 2.03 -12.02
C ALA A 218 -24.17 0.79 -11.18
N PHE A 219 -24.64 0.68 -9.94
CA PHE A 219 -24.25 -0.36 -8.98
C PHE A 219 -25.45 -1.21 -8.50
N GLY A 220 -26.55 -1.22 -9.28
CA GLY A 220 -27.75 -1.99 -8.93
C GLY A 220 -28.34 -1.57 -7.58
N ASP A 221 -28.71 -2.56 -6.76
CA ASP A 221 -29.32 -2.32 -5.43
C ASP A 221 -28.28 -2.17 -4.31
N GLY A 222 -27.01 -2.46 -4.57
CA GLY A 222 -25.92 -2.41 -3.59
C GLY A 222 -25.56 -0.98 -3.15
N VAL A 223 -25.15 -0.80 -1.89
CA VAL A 223 -24.51 0.41 -1.40
C VAL A 223 -23.01 0.25 -1.58
N VAL A 224 -22.32 1.28 -2.08
CA VAL A 224 -20.87 1.23 -2.25
C VAL A 224 -20.18 1.09 -0.90
N GLU A 225 -19.47 -0.02 -0.70
CA GLU A 225 -18.69 -0.34 0.50
C GLU A 225 -17.22 0.09 0.38
N THR A 226 -16.60 -0.10 -0.81
CA THR A 226 -15.22 0.34 -1.06
C THR A 226 -15.04 0.81 -2.50
N VAL A 227 -14.13 1.77 -2.70
CA VAL A 227 -13.77 2.35 -3.99
C VAL A 227 -12.26 2.25 -4.22
N HIS A 228 -11.84 1.90 -5.44
CA HIS A 228 -10.45 1.66 -5.79
C HIS A 228 -10.14 2.16 -7.20
N CYS A 229 -9.03 2.87 -7.37
CA CYS A 229 -8.50 3.27 -8.66
C CYS A 229 -7.24 2.47 -8.98
N GLY A 230 -7.15 1.99 -10.21
CA GLY A 230 -5.91 1.58 -10.84
C GLY A 230 -5.24 2.73 -11.59
N TYR A 231 -4.37 2.44 -12.53
CA TYR A 231 -3.70 3.49 -13.31
C TYR A 231 -4.72 4.28 -14.14
N ASP A 232 -5.48 3.62 -15.02
CA ASP A 232 -6.50 4.20 -15.90
C ASP A 232 -7.83 3.41 -15.84
N TYR A 233 -8.16 2.82 -14.70
CA TYR A 233 -9.42 2.12 -14.47
C TYR A 233 -9.88 2.28 -13.02
N THR A 234 -11.15 2.02 -12.80
CA THR A 234 -11.80 2.17 -11.50
C THR A 234 -12.60 0.92 -11.15
N MET A 235 -12.55 0.51 -9.88
CA MET A 235 -13.35 -0.57 -9.34
C MET A 235 -14.13 -0.15 -8.11
N VAL A 236 -15.32 -0.72 -7.97
CA VAL A 236 -16.25 -0.46 -6.86
C VAL A 236 -16.75 -1.79 -6.33
N VAL A 237 -16.73 -1.95 -5.01
CA VAL A 237 -17.33 -3.10 -4.30
C VAL A 237 -18.54 -2.62 -3.51
N THR A 238 -19.64 -3.35 -3.59
CA THR A 238 -20.86 -3.06 -2.85
C THR A 238 -20.93 -3.87 -1.54
N ASP A 239 -21.79 -3.45 -0.63
CA ASP A 239 -22.07 -4.10 0.65
C ASP A 239 -22.63 -5.52 0.52
N ILE A 240 -23.26 -5.83 -0.62
CA ILE A 240 -23.69 -7.20 -0.97
C ILE A 240 -22.59 -8.02 -1.62
N GLY A 241 -21.39 -7.45 -1.82
CA GLY A 241 -20.20 -8.14 -2.33
C GLY A 241 -20.12 -8.22 -3.85
N GLU A 242 -20.87 -7.40 -4.58
CA GLU A 242 -20.73 -7.26 -6.02
C GLU A 242 -19.53 -6.37 -6.37
N LEU A 243 -18.88 -6.70 -7.48
CA LEU A 243 -17.73 -5.96 -8.00
C LEU A 243 -18.09 -5.35 -9.37
N PHE A 244 -17.78 -4.07 -9.52
CA PHE A 244 -17.96 -3.32 -10.77
C PHE A 244 -16.63 -2.71 -11.20
N SER A 245 -16.42 -2.60 -12.52
CA SER A 245 -15.22 -2.00 -13.11
C SER A 245 -15.55 -1.15 -14.32
N CYS A 246 -14.74 -0.11 -14.59
CA CYS A 246 -14.77 0.71 -15.80
C CYS A 246 -13.36 1.25 -16.09
N GLY A 247 -13.16 1.78 -17.30
CA GLY A 247 -11.89 2.34 -17.73
C GLY A 247 -11.15 1.43 -18.70
N ASN A 248 -9.82 1.48 -18.65
CA ASN A 248 -8.92 0.70 -19.50
C ASN A 248 -9.07 -0.80 -19.24
N GLY A 249 -9.30 -1.58 -20.29
CA GLY A 249 -9.41 -3.05 -20.26
C GLY A 249 -8.36 -3.76 -21.12
N SER A 250 -7.41 -3.01 -21.70
CA SER A 250 -6.49 -3.52 -22.74
C SER A 250 -5.53 -4.61 -22.26
N GLY A 251 -5.33 -4.77 -20.95
CA GLY A 251 -4.55 -5.84 -20.34
C GLY A 251 -5.39 -6.86 -19.57
N GLY A 252 -6.73 -6.77 -19.61
CA GLY A 252 -7.61 -7.67 -18.86
C GLY A 252 -7.82 -7.27 -17.38
N GLU A 253 -7.30 -6.10 -16.98
CA GLU A 253 -7.35 -5.58 -15.61
C GLU A 253 -8.77 -5.37 -15.08
N LEU A 254 -9.77 -5.18 -15.96
CA LEU A 254 -11.18 -5.05 -15.60
C LEU A 254 -11.82 -6.39 -15.17
N GLY A 255 -11.24 -7.52 -15.55
CA GLY A 255 -11.76 -8.85 -15.19
C GLY A 255 -13.05 -9.26 -15.92
N LEU A 256 -13.42 -8.59 -17.03
CA LEU A 256 -14.67 -8.77 -17.74
C LEU A 256 -14.66 -9.89 -18.79
N GLY A 257 -13.50 -10.58 -18.98
CA GLY A 257 -13.36 -11.67 -19.95
C GLY A 257 -13.03 -11.23 -21.36
N ASN A 258 -12.65 -9.96 -21.56
CA ASN A 258 -12.24 -9.37 -22.83
C ASN A 258 -11.20 -8.26 -22.61
N LEU A 259 -10.71 -7.65 -23.69
CA LEU A 259 -9.73 -6.56 -23.70
C LEU A 259 -10.36 -5.21 -24.07
N VAL A 260 -11.65 -5.05 -23.82
CA VAL A 260 -12.40 -3.82 -24.16
C VAL A 260 -12.39 -2.85 -22.99
N SER A 261 -12.15 -1.57 -23.29
CA SER A 261 -12.32 -0.47 -22.33
C SER A 261 -13.79 -0.05 -22.27
N TYR A 262 -14.27 0.30 -21.07
CA TYR A 262 -15.67 0.66 -20.82
C TYR A 262 -15.77 2.02 -20.16
N SER A 263 -16.58 2.91 -20.74
CA SER A 263 -16.88 4.24 -20.15
C SER A 263 -18.03 4.22 -19.12
N THR A 264 -18.61 3.05 -18.87
CA THR A 264 -19.64 2.84 -17.83
C THR A 264 -19.23 1.65 -16.97
N PHE A 265 -19.62 1.64 -15.70
CA PHE A 265 -19.37 0.52 -14.81
C PHE A 265 -20.03 -0.77 -15.29
N GLN A 266 -19.25 -1.85 -15.38
CA GLN A 266 -19.69 -3.18 -15.76
C GLN A 266 -19.50 -4.13 -14.59
N GLN A 267 -20.45 -5.04 -14.35
CA GLN A 267 -20.36 -6.03 -13.28
C GLN A 267 -19.36 -7.14 -13.61
N VAL A 268 -18.42 -7.40 -12.69
CA VAL A 268 -17.39 -8.42 -12.80
C VAL A 268 -17.88 -9.73 -12.19
N GLY A 269 -17.68 -10.85 -12.89
CA GLY A 269 -18.04 -12.19 -12.40
C GLY A 269 -19.47 -12.61 -12.69
N GLY A 270 -20.20 -11.82 -13.50
CA GLY A 270 -21.59 -12.08 -13.91
C GLY A 270 -22.63 -11.71 -12.85
N PRO A 271 -23.92 -11.91 -13.15
CA PRO A 271 -25.01 -11.56 -12.24
C PRO A 271 -24.85 -12.22 -10.86
N ASN A 272 -25.02 -11.43 -9.81
CA ASN A 272 -24.91 -11.84 -8.39
C ASN A 272 -23.50 -12.24 -7.91
N GLY A 273 -22.41 -11.90 -8.63
CA GLY A 273 -21.04 -12.14 -8.17
C GLY A 273 -20.69 -13.62 -7.90
N VAL A 274 -21.37 -14.56 -8.57
CA VAL A 274 -21.27 -16.02 -8.35
C VAL A 274 -19.82 -16.52 -8.41
N LEU A 275 -18.95 -15.85 -9.15
CA LEU A 275 -17.54 -16.23 -9.30
C LEU A 275 -16.79 -16.25 -7.96
N PHE A 276 -17.09 -15.33 -7.05
CA PHE A 276 -16.35 -15.14 -5.79
C PHE A 276 -17.00 -15.88 -4.59
N GLY A 277 -17.87 -16.84 -4.87
CA GLY A 277 -18.62 -17.58 -3.86
C GLY A 277 -19.83 -16.81 -3.30
N PRO A 278 -20.61 -17.42 -2.39
CA PRO A 278 -21.93 -16.91 -1.98
C PRO A 278 -21.87 -15.61 -1.16
N ARG A 279 -20.70 -15.23 -0.67
CA ARG A 279 -20.52 -14.01 0.11
C ARG A 279 -19.94 -12.86 -0.71
N GLY A 280 -19.44 -13.13 -1.93
CA GLY A 280 -18.89 -12.15 -2.84
C GLY A 280 -17.53 -11.57 -2.43
N VAL A 281 -17.23 -10.40 -2.99
CA VAL A 281 -15.96 -9.68 -2.79
C VAL A 281 -16.00 -8.91 -1.47
N ARG A 282 -14.86 -8.90 -0.76
CA ARG A 282 -14.61 -8.06 0.41
C ARG A 282 -13.94 -6.74 0.03
N THR A 283 -12.90 -6.80 -0.78
CA THR A 283 -12.14 -5.63 -1.23
C THR A 283 -11.28 -5.99 -2.44
N VAL A 284 -10.85 -4.98 -3.16
CA VAL A 284 -9.92 -5.12 -4.28
C VAL A 284 -8.73 -4.18 -4.08
N VAL A 285 -7.64 -4.44 -4.77
CA VAL A 285 -6.55 -3.47 -4.98
C VAL A 285 -6.19 -3.46 -6.44
N CYS A 286 -6.07 -2.26 -6.97
CA CYS A 286 -5.84 -1.98 -8.36
C CYS A 286 -4.42 -1.46 -8.57
N SER A 287 -3.78 -1.86 -9.65
CA SER A 287 -2.44 -1.40 -10.02
C SER A 287 -2.41 -0.79 -11.43
N ALA A 288 -1.24 -0.72 -12.05
CA ALA A 288 -1.13 -0.25 -13.43
C ALA A 288 -1.63 -1.30 -14.45
N MET A 289 -1.44 -2.59 -14.16
CA MET A 289 -1.61 -3.67 -15.14
C MET A 289 -2.41 -4.86 -14.61
N HIS A 290 -2.77 -4.87 -13.34
CA HIS A 290 -3.47 -6.01 -12.76
C HIS A 290 -4.31 -5.62 -11.55
N THR A 291 -5.23 -6.47 -11.23
CA THR A 291 -6.12 -6.37 -10.08
C THR A 291 -5.97 -7.59 -9.19
N LEU A 292 -5.86 -7.39 -7.87
CA LEU A 292 -6.06 -8.44 -6.88
C LEU A 292 -7.40 -8.25 -6.20
N ILE A 293 -8.09 -9.34 -5.97
CA ILE A 293 -9.42 -9.38 -5.35
C ILE A 293 -9.35 -10.29 -4.12
N LEU A 294 -9.78 -9.79 -2.98
CA LEU A 294 -9.96 -10.58 -1.76
C LEU A 294 -11.44 -10.85 -1.57
N ALA A 295 -11.85 -12.08 -1.67
CA ALA A 295 -13.21 -12.50 -1.39
C ALA A 295 -13.47 -12.59 0.12
N ARG A 296 -14.74 -12.56 0.53
CA ARG A 296 -15.15 -12.64 1.95
C ARG A 296 -14.86 -14.02 2.57
N ASP A 297 -14.69 -15.04 1.74
CA ASP A 297 -14.22 -16.39 2.16
C ASP A 297 -12.71 -16.51 2.32
N LYS A 298 -11.95 -15.37 2.22
CA LYS A 298 -10.50 -15.26 2.31
C LYS A 298 -9.71 -15.87 1.14
N THR A 299 -10.38 -16.20 0.03
CA THR A 299 -9.70 -16.53 -1.23
C THR A 299 -9.18 -15.26 -1.90
N VAL A 300 -8.05 -15.38 -2.58
CA VAL A 300 -7.44 -14.30 -3.36
C VAL A 300 -7.52 -14.64 -4.84
N TRP A 301 -7.89 -13.67 -5.64
CA TRP A 301 -8.05 -13.80 -7.08
C TRP A 301 -7.25 -12.70 -7.78
N SER A 302 -6.82 -12.95 -9.00
CA SER A 302 -6.12 -11.96 -9.83
C SER A 302 -6.63 -11.97 -11.26
N CYS A 303 -6.56 -10.81 -11.91
CA CYS A 303 -6.75 -10.64 -13.35
C CYS A 303 -5.85 -9.51 -13.86
N GLY A 304 -5.60 -9.46 -15.16
CA GLY A 304 -4.77 -8.46 -15.79
C GLY A 304 -3.68 -9.03 -16.67
N ASN A 305 -2.65 -8.24 -16.94
CA ASN A 305 -1.59 -8.50 -17.86
C ASN A 305 -0.66 -9.65 -17.41
N GLY A 306 -0.57 -10.71 -18.23
CA GLY A 306 0.23 -11.91 -17.95
C GLY A 306 1.71 -11.78 -18.31
N SER A 307 2.14 -10.68 -18.94
CA SER A 307 3.54 -10.48 -19.32
C SER A 307 4.46 -10.16 -18.14
N ALA A 308 3.89 -9.74 -17.00
CA ALA A 308 4.60 -9.48 -15.76
C ALA A 308 4.23 -10.52 -14.69
N PRO A 309 5.17 -10.90 -13.80
CA PRO A 309 4.95 -11.93 -12.78
C PRO A 309 4.05 -11.46 -11.62
N CYS A 310 3.13 -10.52 -11.84
CA CYS A 310 2.32 -9.89 -10.79
C CYS A 310 1.02 -10.65 -10.49
N LEU A 311 0.61 -11.60 -11.33
CA LEU A 311 -0.67 -12.32 -11.17
C LEU A 311 -0.61 -13.44 -10.11
N GLY A 312 0.57 -14.04 -9.88
CA GLY A 312 0.77 -15.05 -8.83
C GLY A 312 0.12 -16.42 -9.11
N THR A 313 -0.33 -16.67 -10.34
CA THR A 313 -1.05 -17.89 -10.73
C THR A 313 -0.22 -18.86 -11.54
N THR A 314 0.85 -18.40 -12.19
CA THR A 314 1.71 -19.18 -13.11
C THR A 314 3.17 -19.11 -12.68
N ASP A 315 4.01 -20.01 -13.21
CA ASP A 315 5.45 -20.05 -12.96
C ASP A 315 6.27 -19.28 -14.01
N GLU A 316 5.64 -18.91 -15.13
CA GLU A 316 6.29 -18.30 -16.29
C GLU A 316 5.39 -17.25 -16.93
N HIS A 317 5.92 -16.53 -17.93
CA HIS A 317 5.13 -15.63 -18.78
C HIS A 317 3.96 -16.38 -19.39
N GLY A 318 2.76 -15.91 -19.08
CA GLY A 318 1.50 -16.46 -19.57
C GLY A 318 0.69 -15.43 -20.34
N PRO A 319 -0.44 -15.86 -20.91
CA PRO A 319 -1.41 -14.95 -21.50
C PRO A 319 -2.03 -14.04 -20.43
N ASP A 320 -2.62 -12.94 -20.86
CA ASP A 320 -3.41 -12.08 -20.00
C ASP A 320 -4.57 -12.87 -19.35
N ILE A 321 -4.79 -12.64 -18.06
CA ILE A 321 -5.91 -13.25 -17.33
C ILE A 321 -7.10 -12.31 -17.42
N LEU A 322 -8.00 -12.58 -18.35
CA LEU A 322 -9.14 -11.71 -18.68
C LEU A 322 -10.30 -11.82 -17.68
N ARG A 323 -10.39 -12.94 -16.95
CA ARG A 323 -11.38 -13.16 -15.88
C ARG A 323 -10.66 -13.45 -14.57
N PRO A 324 -11.14 -12.95 -13.43
CA PRO A 324 -10.53 -13.26 -12.16
C PRO A 324 -10.29 -14.75 -11.98
N THR A 325 -9.03 -15.13 -11.74
CA THR A 325 -8.58 -16.50 -11.52
C THR A 325 -8.05 -16.62 -10.10
N GLN A 326 -8.47 -17.65 -9.39
CA GLN A 326 -8.08 -17.86 -7.99
C GLN A 326 -6.60 -18.20 -7.88
N ILE A 327 -5.89 -17.49 -7.01
CA ILE A 327 -4.53 -17.84 -6.61
C ILE A 327 -4.62 -19.07 -5.67
N PRO A 328 -3.96 -20.20 -5.99
CA PRO A 328 -4.07 -21.41 -5.19
C PRO A 328 -3.64 -21.18 -3.73
N ARG A 329 -4.47 -21.57 -2.77
CA ARG A 329 -4.19 -21.38 -1.33
C ARG A 329 -2.89 -22.06 -0.89
N VAL A 330 -2.47 -23.13 -1.55
CA VAL A 330 -1.19 -23.80 -1.27
C VAL A 330 0.01 -22.87 -1.41
N LEU A 331 -0.06 -21.87 -2.29
CA LEU A 331 1.03 -20.89 -2.50
C LEU A 331 1.22 -19.93 -1.33
N VAL A 332 0.21 -19.81 -0.47
CA VAL A 332 0.29 -19.09 0.82
C VAL A 332 0.20 -20.06 2.01
N HIS A 333 0.61 -21.31 1.80
CA HIS A 333 0.62 -22.39 2.80
C HIS A 333 -0.75 -22.63 3.45
N ASN A 334 -1.84 -22.55 2.66
CA ASN A 334 -3.24 -22.70 3.07
C ASN A 334 -3.69 -21.73 4.19
N ARG A 335 -3.01 -20.60 4.35
CA ARG A 335 -3.32 -19.58 5.37
C ARG A 335 -4.46 -18.68 4.94
N GLU A 336 -5.17 -18.12 5.89
CA GLU A 336 -6.19 -17.10 5.65
C GLU A 336 -5.55 -15.76 5.30
N VAL A 337 -5.86 -15.21 4.12
CA VAL A 337 -5.41 -13.88 3.72
C VAL A 337 -6.36 -12.83 4.30
N VAL A 338 -5.80 -11.78 4.91
CA VAL A 338 -6.56 -10.69 5.54
C VAL A 338 -6.29 -9.32 4.91
N ALA A 339 -5.17 -9.16 4.20
CA ALA A 339 -4.85 -7.94 3.46
C ALA A 339 -4.16 -8.29 2.14
N ILE A 340 -4.41 -7.48 1.13
CA ILE A 340 -3.82 -7.56 -0.21
C ILE A 340 -3.23 -6.21 -0.59
N GLY A 341 -2.23 -6.21 -1.47
CA GLY A 341 -1.60 -5.01 -2.00
C GLY A 341 -1.11 -5.24 -3.43
N ALA A 342 -1.26 -4.25 -4.29
CA ALA A 342 -0.79 -4.27 -5.67
C ALA A 342 -0.02 -2.99 -5.98
N GLY A 343 1.20 -3.13 -6.48
CA GLY A 343 2.02 -2.06 -7.03
C GLY A 343 2.11 -2.19 -8.55
N GLU A 344 2.92 -1.35 -9.19
CA GLU A 344 2.97 -1.28 -10.67
C GLU A 344 3.18 -2.66 -11.32
N GLN A 345 4.10 -3.48 -10.79
CA GLN A 345 4.43 -4.81 -11.32
C GLN A 345 4.67 -5.85 -10.22
N HIS A 346 4.18 -5.62 -9.02
CA HIS A 346 4.34 -6.54 -7.90
C HIS A 346 3.09 -6.57 -7.03
N SER A 347 2.97 -7.64 -6.30
CA SER A 347 1.82 -7.95 -5.46
C SER A 347 2.27 -8.44 -4.10
N ALA A 348 1.44 -8.25 -3.09
CA ALA A 348 1.69 -8.78 -1.76
C ALA A 348 0.38 -9.14 -1.06
N VAL A 349 0.46 -10.10 -0.15
CA VAL A 349 -0.64 -10.45 0.75
C VAL A 349 -0.12 -10.62 2.17
N VAL A 350 -1.00 -10.38 3.15
CA VAL A 350 -0.75 -10.64 4.57
C VAL A 350 -1.77 -11.64 5.08
N THR A 351 -1.31 -12.62 5.82
CA THR A 351 -2.17 -13.65 6.44
C THR A 351 -2.62 -13.26 7.84
N ALA A 352 -3.62 -13.93 8.36
CA ALA A 352 -4.15 -13.70 9.71
C ALA A 352 -3.08 -13.87 10.81
N GLU A 353 -2.05 -14.71 10.57
CA GLU A 353 -0.92 -14.87 11.48
C GLU A 353 0.17 -13.80 11.31
N GLY A 354 -0.08 -12.78 10.48
CA GLY A 354 0.84 -11.68 10.23
C GLY A 354 2.03 -12.05 9.33
N ARG A 355 1.95 -13.15 8.57
CA ARG A 355 2.97 -13.48 7.56
C ARG A 355 2.67 -12.75 6.27
N MET A 356 3.72 -12.25 5.64
CA MET A 356 3.63 -11.57 4.35
C MET A 356 4.20 -12.45 3.25
N TYR A 357 3.53 -12.44 2.10
CA TYR A 357 4.03 -13.05 0.85
C TYR A 357 4.03 -11.97 -0.21
N ALA A 358 5.07 -11.94 -1.05
CA ALA A 358 5.15 -11.03 -2.18
C ALA A 358 5.60 -11.77 -3.44
N TRP A 359 5.18 -11.26 -4.60
CA TRP A 359 5.59 -11.74 -5.91
C TRP A 359 5.56 -10.60 -6.92
N GLY A 360 6.09 -10.83 -8.10
CA GLY A 360 6.20 -9.79 -9.11
C GLY A 360 7.64 -9.49 -9.46
N GLN A 361 7.84 -8.35 -10.07
CA GLN A 361 9.18 -7.88 -10.42
C GLN A 361 9.27 -6.36 -10.22
N GLY A 362 10.48 -5.88 -9.93
CA GLY A 362 10.84 -4.49 -10.12
C GLY A 362 11.08 -4.21 -11.61
N ARG A 363 10.86 -2.97 -12.06
CA ARG A 363 10.90 -2.53 -13.47
C ARG A 363 11.94 -3.24 -14.34
N ARG A 364 11.51 -3.62 -15.56
CA ARG A 364 12.21 -4.40 -16.60
C ARG A 364 13.60 -3.88 -17.04
N PHE A 365 14.02 -2.67 -16.66
CA PHE A 365 15.18 -1.99 -17.25
C PHE A 365 16.22 -1.45 -16.28
N GLN A 366 16.15 -1.73 -14.97
CA GLN A 366 17.13 -1.16 -14.04
C GLN A 366 17.59 -2.19 -13.00
N GLN A 367 18.87 -2.16 -12.68
CA GLN A 367 19.58 -2.96 -11.64
C GLN A 367 19.15 -2.63 -10.19
N TYR A 368 17.96 -2.03 -10.01
CA TYR A 368 17.47 -1.52 -8.73
C TYR A 368 16.70 -2.59 -7.95
N ALA A 369 16.66 -2.42 -6.64
CA ALA A 369 15.96 -3.29 -5.72
C ALA A 369 14.49 -3.49 -6.13
N THR A 370 14.03 -4.74 -6.16
CA THR A 370 12.63 -5.06 -6.37
C THR A 370 11.82 -4.65 -5.15
N GLY A 371 10.58 -4.22 -5.35
CA GLY A 371 9.61 -3.97 -4.26
C GLY A 371 9.21 -5.21 -3.48
N LEU A 372 9.90 -6.36 -3.66
CA LEU A 372 9.53 -7.64 -3.06
C LEU A 372 10.05 -7.83 -1.62
N GLY A 373 11.18 -7.20 -1.25
CA GLY A 373 11.71 -7.30 0.12
C GLY A 373 12.38 -8.63 0.48
N ASP A 374 12.60 -9.53 -0.47
CA ASP A 374 13.21 -10.86 -0.26
C ASP A 374 14.75 -10.85 -0.24
N GLY A 375 15.36 -9.68 -0.36
CA GLY A 375 16.82 -9.50 -0.39
C GLY A 375 17.43 -9.68 -1.78
N THR A 376 16.64 -10.01 -2.81
CA THR A 376 17.10 -10.22 -4.18
C THR A 376 16.55 -9.15 -5.13
N THR A 377 16.96 -9.21 -6.40
CA THR A 377 16.41 -8.44 -7.51
C THR A 377 15.72 -9.33 -8.54
N LEU A 378 15.57 -10.62 -8.20
CA LEU A 378 14.99 -11.60 -9.11
C LEU A 378 13.44 -11.51 -9.12
N PRO A 379 12.80 -11.69 -10.27
CA PRO A 379 11.35 -11.78 -10.35
C PRO A 379 10.83 -13.03 -9.64
N ARG A 380 9.64 -12.94 -9.06
CA ARG A 380 8.93 -14.06 -8.44
C ARG A 380 7.56 -14.20 -9.11
N TRP A 381 7.31 -15.31 -9.75
CA TRP A 381 6.05 -15.59 -10.44
C TRP A 381 4.95 -16.07 -9.47
N ARG A 382 5.32 -16.58 -8.31
CA ARG A 382 4.44 -17.08 -7.26
C ARG A 382 4.67 -16.38 -5.94
N PRO A 383 3.68 -16.35 -5.05
CA PRO A 383 3.83 -15.84 -3.70
C PRO A 383 5.04 -16.43 -2.98
N TYR A 384 5.97 -15.59 -2.55
CA TYR A 384 7.18 -15.94 -1.83
C TYR A 384 7.13 -15.35 -0.42
N PRO A 385 7.39 -16.14 0.65
CA PRO A 385 7.31 -15.67 2.03
C PRO A 385 8.39 -14.63 2.34
N LEU A 386 7.99 -13.55 3.02
CA LEU A 386 8.89 -12.51 3.49
C LEU A 386 9.05 -12.55 4.98
N THR A 387 10.28 -12.38 5.44
CA THR A 387 10.61 -12.17 6.85
C THR A 387 10.68 -10.65 7.10
N LEU A 388 9.59 -10.07 7.55
CA LEU A 388 9.67 -8.76 8.21
C LEU A 388 10.42 -9.02 9.50
N GLY A 389 11.61 -8.58 9.73
CA GLY A 389 12.49 -8.85 10.89
C GLY A 389 11.87 -9.08 12.31
N ARG A 390 10.69 -9.63 12.36
CA ARG A 390 9.71 -9.70 13.45
C ARG A 390 9.77 -10.92 14.33
N SER A 391 10.43 -12.01 13.98
CA SER A 391 10.48 -13.16 14.90
C SER A 391 11.12 -12.78 16.24
N LEU A 392 12.01 -11.79 16.22
CA LEU A 392 12.66 -11.23 17.41
C LEU A 392 11.86 -10.08 18.05
N ALA A 393 11.23 -9.19 17.25
CA ALA A 393 10.50 -8.04 17.80
C ALA A 393 9.16 -8.42 18.46
N VAL A 394 8.40 -9.40 17.92
CA VAL A 394 7.17 -9.90 18.57
C VAL A 394 7.49 -10.61 19.88
N ARG A 395 8.59 -11.36 19.96
CA ARG A 395 9.06 -11.98 21.22
C ARG A 395 9.52 -10.92 22.21
N ALA A 396 10.25 -9.89 21.75
CA ALA A 396 10.64 -8.75 22.57
C ALA A 396 9.44 -7.94 23.09
N GLY A 397 8.42 -7.71 22.25
CA GLY A 397 7.19 -7.01 22.67
C GLY A 397 6.33 -7.77 23.69
N ARG A 398 6.24 -9.10 23.60
CA ARG A 398 5.60 -9.93 24.64
C ARG A 398 6.44 -9.98 25.91
N TRP A 399 7.75 -10.03 25.74
CA TRP A 399 8.69 -10.04 26.89
C TRP A 399 8.70 -8.70 27.61
N HIS A 400 8.54 -7.57 26.89
CA HIS A 400 8.40 -6.22 27.46
C HIS A 400 7.20 -6.09 28.41
N LYS A 401 6.06 -6.73 28.09
CA LYS A 401 4.88 -6.69 28.96
C LYS A 401 5.08 -7.43 30.29
N THR A 402 5.99 -8.39 30.29
CA THR A 402 6.29 -9.23 31.47
C THR A 402 7.55 -8.79 32.22
N HIS A 403 8.55 -8.17 31.56
CA HIS A 403 9.86 -7.83 32.12
C HIS A 403 10.41 -6.49 31.56
N PRO A 404 9.93 -5.33 32.05
CA PRO A 404 10.25 -4.02 31.47
C PRO A 404 11.73 -3.59 31.56
N ARG A 405 12.54 -4.21 32.43
CA ARG A 405 13.92 -3.77 32.75
C ARG A 405 15.00 -4.39 31.83
N ASP A 406 14.69 -5.40 31.05
CA ASP A 406 15.70 -6.20 30.33
C ASP A 406 15.79 -5.94 28.81
N ILE A 407 15.02 -4.96 28.28
CA ILE A 407 14.99 -4.64 26.85
C ILE A 407 16.33 -4.11 26.34
N THR A 408 17.04 -3.36 27.16
CA THR A 408 18.33 -2.78 26.78
C THR A 408 19.37 -3.89 26.52
N ALA A 409 19.36 -4.95 27.31
CA ALA A 409 20.24 -6.08 27.16
C ALA A 409 19.90 -6.90 25.88
N PHE A 410 18.61 -7.06 25.55
CA PHE A 410 18.18 -7.76 24.34
C PHE A 410 18.49 -6.95 23.06
N ALA A 411 18.29 -5.63 23.08
CA ALA A 411 18.65 -4.74 21.99
C ALA A 411 20.18 -4.74 21.73
N MET A 412 20.98 -4.82 22.79
CA MET A 412 22.43 -4.96 22.67
C MET A 412 22.84 -6.31 22.07
N ALA A 413 22.21 -7.41 22.44
CA ALA A 413 22.51 -8.73 21.87
C ALA A 413 22.21 -8.84 20.37
N THR A 414 21.23 -8.09 19.85
CA THR A 414 20.90 -8.06 18.42
C THR A 414 21.82 -7.16 17.59
N HIS A 415 22.57 -6.24 18.22
CA HIS A 415 23.54 -5.36 17.55
C HIS A 415 24.92 -6.02 17.35
N PHE A 416 25.20 -7.16 17.98
CA PHE A 416 26.47 -7.89 17.86
C PHE A 416 26.59 -8.72 16.57
N ARG A 417 26.12 -8.22 15.44
CA ARG A 417 26.14 -8.96 14.18
C ARG A 417 27.38 -8.74 13.30
N VAL A 418 28.41 -8.06 13.76
CA VAL A 418 29.62 -7.84 12.93
C VAL A 418 30.88 -7.86 13.79
N GLY A 419 31.64 -8.96 13.75
CA GLY A 419 33.09 -8.99 13.90
C GLY A 419 33.78 -8.45 15.16
N ALA A 420 33.03 -8.07 16.19
CA ALA A 420 33.60 -7.65 17.44
C ALA A 420 33.80 -8.88 18.35
N THR A 421 35.05 -9.14 18.72
CA THR A 421 35.37 -10.10 19.76
C THR A 421 34.58 -9.77 21.03
N CYS A 422 33.67 -10.65 21.42
CA CYS A 422 32.85 -10.48 22.61
C CYS A 422 33.76 -10.50 23.85
N GLY A 423 34.06 -9.33 24.39
CA GLY A 423 34.63 -9.20 25.71
C GLY A 423 33.61 -9.58 26.74
N THR A 424 33.65 -10.81 27.23
CA THR A 424 33.08 -11.32 28.47
C THR A 424 31.54 -11.20 28.61
N LEU A 425 30.85 -12.34 28.46
CA LEU A 425 29.43 -12.58 28.85
C LEU A 425 29.14 -12.30 30.36
N HIS A 426 30.14 -11.87 31.13
CA HIS A 426 30.01 -11.61 32.57
C HIS A 426 29.14 -10.42 32.98
N HIS A 427 28.65 -9.64 31.98
CA HIS A 427 27.81 -8.44 32.26
C HIS A 427 26.32 -8.67 31.95
N PHE A 428 25.91 -9.87 31.59
CA PHE A 428 24.51 -10.19 31.33
C PHE A 428 23.87 -10.90 32.52
N PRO A 429 22.60 -10.62 32.86
CA PRO A 429 21.87 -11.39 33.83
C PRO A 429 21.90 -12.89 33.53
N THR A 430 22.13 -13.72 34.54
CA THR A 430 22.27 -15.18 34.38
C THR A 430 21.08 -15.83 33.68
N GLU A 431 19.87 -15.28 33.85
CA GLU A 431 18.65 -15.74 33.22
C GLU A 431 18.63 -15.47 31.71
N LEU A 432 19.16 -14.33 31.26
CA LEU A 432 19.28 -14.01 29.85
C LEU A 432 20.32 -14.92 29.14
N VAL A 433 21.42 -15.22 29.80
CA VAL A 433 22.43 -16.16 29.30
C VAL A 433 21.83 -17.57 29.19
N ARG A 434 21.05 -18.02 30.17
CA ARG A 434 20.32 -19.30 30.14
C ARG A 434 19.26 -19.34 29.05
N PHE A 435 18.52 -18.24 28.85
CA PHE A 435 17.52 -18.12 27.79
C PHE A 435 18.16 -18.21 26.40
N ILE A 436 19.27 -17.49 26.17
CA ILE A 436 20.02 -17.56 24.91
C ILE A 436 20.54 -18.98 24.69
N ALA A 437 21.14 -19.62 25.71
CA ALA A 437 21.65 -20.97 25.62
C ALA A 437 20.58 -22.07 25.42
N SER A 438 19.33 -21.81 25.85
CA SER A 438 18.22 -22.78 25.67
C SER A 438 17.47 -22.67 24.35
N HIS A 439 17.68 -21.57 23.58
CA HIS A 439 16.94 -21.28 22.34
C HIS A 439 17.85 -21.06 21.13
N VAL A 440 19.17 -21.24 21.29
CA VAL A 440 20.17 -21.12 20.23
C VAL A 440 21.09 -22.32 20.34
N ASP A 441 21.31 -23.06 19.25
CA ASP A 441 22.31 -24.10 19.22
C ASP A 441 23.70 -23.47 19.42
N TYR A 442 24.29 -23.78 20.58
CA TYR A 442 25.59 -23.31 20.99
C TYR A 442 26.63 -24.40 20.72
N GLU A 443 27.44 -24.27 19.68
CA GLU A 443 28.65 -25.02 19.50
C GLU A 443 29.89 -24.18 19.91
N PRO A 444 30.58 -24.50 20.98
CA PRO A 444 31.84 -23.86 21.33
C PRO A 444 32.95 -24.35 20.39
N ARG A 445 33.27 -23.62 19.34
CA ARG A 445 34.50 -23.82 18.57
C ARG A 445 35.62 -23.02 19.21
N SER A 446 36.59 -23.70 19.74
CA SER A 446 37.81 -23.08 20.27
C SER A 446 38.91 -23.08 19.19
N GLU A 447 39.21 -21.94 18.62
CA GLU A 447 40.54 -21.67 18.11
C GLU A 447 41.21 -20.67 19.06
N ASN A 448 42.32 -21.10 19.69
CA ASN A 448 43.15 -20.29 20.57
C ASN A 448 42.50 -19.77 21.87
N GLY A 449 41.66 -20.57 22.53
CA GLY A 449 41.17 -20.26 23.89
C GLY A 449 40.16 -19.11 24.00
N ARG A 450 39.55 -18.68 22.88
CA ARG A 450 38.47 -17.70 22.85
C ARG A 450 37.20 -18.35 22.29
N GLY A 451 36.15 -18.45 23.08
CA GLY A 451 34.85 -18.96 22.63
C GLY A 451 34.12 -17.93 21.76
N PHE A 452 33.62 -18.37 20.61
CA PHE A 452 32.76 -17.57 19.75
C PHE A 452 31.32 -18.09 19.83
N LEU A 453 30.34 -17.19 19.95
CA LEU A 453 28.92 -17.51 19.85
C LEU A 453 28.56 -17.51 18.36
N VAL A 454 28.28 -18.67 17.79
CA VAL A 454 27.76 -18.79 16.42
C VAL A 454 26.24 -18.98 16.52
N MET A 455 25.50 -17.98 16.09
CA MET A 455 24.04 -18.11 15.94
C MET A 455 23.73 -18.75 14.59
N VAL A 456 23.29 -19.99 14.59
CA VAL A 456 22.77 -20.67 13.41
C VAL A 456 21.29 -20.29 13.31
N GLY A 457 20.91 -19.57 12.25
CA GLY A 457 19.51 -19.28 11.96
C GLY A 457 18.84 -20.54 11.44
N PHE A 458 17.76 -20.95 12.07
CA PHE A 458 16.86 -21.92 11.48
C PHE A 458 16.04 -21.26 10.37
N ASP A 459 15.88 -21.97 9.25
CA ASP A 459 15.09 -21.66 8.05
C ASP A 459 13.59 -21.40 8.34
#